data_592d7c6167a2a3a6cd5f580048a94a1c
#
_entry.id   592d7c6167a2a3a6cd5f580048a94a1c
#
_cell.length_a   1.000
_cell.length_b   1.000
_cell.length_c   1.000
_cell.angle_alpha   90.00
_cell.angle_beta   90.00
_cell.angle_gamma   90.00
#
_symmetry.space_group_name_H-M   'P 1'
#
loop_
_entity.id
_entity.type
_entity.pdbx_description
1 polymer ?
#
loop_
_entity_poly.entity_id
_entity_poly.type
_entity_poly.pdbx_seq_one_letter_code
_entity_poly.pdbx_strand_id
1 'polypeptide(L)'
;YQNQDNKVRTRTSEDGLHWSAEETCEDLAQPGYQLWHLTIWRDPADDTLHAIYPAYPNGTNCDYCKLFYAVKETSQPWKVFPNPLMEQGKDGSWDDFCLYRTAFLLDREADVLRVWYGGKKKSDASWGIGYTEGQYSQICAALER
;
A
#
# COMPACT_ATOMS: atom_id res chain seq x y z
N TYR A 1 -13.13 4.69 -17.32
CA TYR A 1 -12.83 3.44 -16.60
C TYR A 1 -13.87 3.27 -15.50
N GLN A 2 -15.04 2.73 -15.84
CA GLN A 2 -16.08 2.43 -14.88
C GLN A 2 -15.86 1.01 -14.35
N ASN A 3 -15.81 0.89 -13.02
CA ASN A 3 -15.89 -0.36 -12.25
C ASN A 3 -14.89 -1.46 -12.63
N GLN A 4 -13.62 -1.22 -12.42
CA GLN A 4 -12.70 -2.32 -12.28
C GLN A 4 -12.77 -2.80 -10.83
N ASP A 5 -13.34 -3.98 -10.63
CA ASP A 5 -13.29 -4.71 -9.35
C ASP A 5 -11.89 -5.30 -9.21
N ASN A 6 -10.94 -4.45 -8.79
CA ASN A 6 -9.55 -4.83 -8.60
C ASN A 6 -9.44 -5.70 -7.35
N LYS A 7 -9.27 -6.99 -7.54
CA LYS A 7 -9.05 -7.95 -6.46
C LYS A 7 -7.59 -8.37 -6.40
N VAL A 8 -7.07 -8.50 -5.20
CA VAL A 8 -5.78 -9.13 -4.97
C VAL A 8 -5.95 -10.64 -5.14
N ARG A 9 -5.03 -11.25 -5.89
CA ARG A 9 -4.99 -12.69 -6.13
C ARG A 9 -3.64 -13.25 -5.77
N THR A 10 -3.61 -14.43 -5.20
CA THR A 10 -2.41 -15.08 -4.72
C THR A 10 -2.20 -16.44 -5.38
N ARG A 11 -0.97 -16.79 -5.54
CA ARG A 11 -0.49 -18.15 -5.87
C ARG A 11 0.77 -18.40 -5.05
N THR A 12 0.98 -19.63 -4.67
CA THR A 12 2.16 -20.07 -3.93
C THR A 12 2.98 -21.05 -4.75
N SER A 13 4.28 -21.06 -4.52
CA SER A 13 5.22 -22.00 -5.13
C SER A 13 6.33 -22.31 -4.14
N GLU A 14 6.79 -23.55 -4.12
CA GLU A 14 7.95 -23.97 -3.32
C GLU A 14 9.26 -23.84 -4.11
N ASP A 15 9.20 -23.90 -5.44
CA ASP A 15 10.37 -23.94 -6.32
C ASP A 15 10.46 -22.73 -7.28
N GLY A 16 9.43 -21.86 -7.29
CA GLY A 16 9.33 -20.73 -8.21
C GLY A 16 8.95 -21.08 -9.64
N LEU A 17 8.75 -22.37 -9.95
CA LEU A 17 8.43 -22.89 -11.29
C LEU A 17 7.01 -23.46 -11.36
N HIS A 18 6.58 -24.15 -10.31
CA HIS A 18 5.26 -24.75 -10.21
C HIS A 18 4.41 -23.96 -9.22
N TRP A 19 3.28 -23.43 -9.68
CA TRP A 19 2.43 -22.54 -8.91
C TRP A 19 1.10 -23.20 -8.58
N SER A 20 0.58 -22.92 -7.39
CA SER A 20 -0.77 -23.33 -6.98
C SER A 20 -1.84 -22.74 -7.90
N ALA A 21 -3.07 -23.25 -7.76
CA ALA A 21 -4.24 -22.54 -8.28
C ALA A 21 -4.32 -21.13 -7.70
N GLU A 22 -4.94 -20.22 -8.45
CA GLU A 22 -5.17 -18.85 -8.04
C GLU A 22 -6.26 -18.79 -6.97
N GLU A 23 -6.00 -18.02 -5.92
CA GLU A 23 -6.96 -17.72 -4.84
C GLU A 23 -7.17 -16.21 -4.73
N THR A 24 -8.40 -15.78 -4.49
CA THR A 24 -8.71 -14.37 -4.21
C THR A 24 -8.44 -14.08 -2.75
N CYS A 25 -7.71 -13.00 -2.49
CA CYS A 25 -7.41 -12.49 -1.16
C CYS A 25 -8.51 -11.50 -0.77
N GLU A 26 -9.63 -12.01 -0.23
CA GLU A 26 -10.81 -11.18 0.08
C GLU A 26 -10.59 -10.28 1.30
N ASP A 27 -9.67 -10.63 2.19
CA ASP A 27 -9.36 -9.92 3.42
C ASP A 27 -8.38 -8.75 3.24
N LEU A 28 -7.71 -8.64 2.07
CA LEU A 28 -6.92 -7.47 1.72
C LEU A 28 -7.77 -6.50 0.88
N ALA A 29 -8.72 -5.86 1.52
CA ALA A 29 -9.64 -4.90 0.91
C ALA A 29 -9.76 -3.65 1.78
N GLN A 30 -9.60 -2.46 1.19
CA GLN A 30 -9.75 -1.18 1.87
C GLN A 30 -11.21 -0.73 1.79
N PRO A 31 -11.95 -0.66 2.90
CA PRO A 31 -13.35 -0.23 2.88
C PRO A 31 -13.54 1.15 2.24
N GLY A 32 -14.44 1.25 1.27
CA GLY A 32 -14.72 2.49 0.55
C GLY A 32 -13.74 2.85 -0.57
N TYR A 33 -12.74 2.01 -0.83
CA TYR A 33 -11.70 2.25 -1.82
C TYR A 33 -11.52 1.06 -2.77
N GLN A 34 -11.00 1.35 -3.96
CA GLN A 34 -10.48 0.39 -4.91
C GLN A 34 -8.96 0.34 -4.82
N LEU A 35 -8.41 -0.83 -4.58
CA LEU A 35 -6.99 -1.09 -4.55
C LEU A 35 -6.44 -1.07 -5.98
N TRP A 36 -5.29 -0.38 -6.21
CA TRP A 36 -4.75 -0.19 -7.56
C TRP A 36 -3.47 -0.98 -7.82
N HIS A 37 -2.51 -0.88 -6.94
CA HIS A 37 -1.26 -1.63 -6.96
C HIS A 37 -0.95 -2.15 -5.57
N LEU A 38 0.06 -3.01 -5.46
CA LEU A 38 0.44 -3.64 -4.21
C LEU A 38 1.94 -3.85 -4.18
N THR A 39 2.56 -3.47 -3.08
CA THR A 39 3.92 -3.86 -2.71
C THR A 39 3.86 -4.64 -1.41
N ILE A 40 4.38 -5.86 -1.43
CA ILE A 40 4.45 -6.72 -0.24
C ILE A 40 5.92 -6.97 0.10
N TRP A 41 6.22 -6.92 1.37
CA TRP A 41 7.47 -7.34 1.94
C TRP A 41 7.21 -8.35 3.06
N ARG A 42 7.99 -9.42 3.07
CA ARG A 42 7.93 -10.45 4.11
C ARG A 42 9.06 -10.22 5.09
N ASP A 43 8.71 -10.08 6.37
CA ASP A 43 9.69 -9.94 7.43
C ASP A 43 10.38 -11.29 7.66
N PRO A 44 11.70 -11.39 7.50
CA PRO A 44 12.42 -12.63 7.70
C PRO A 44 12.51 -13.06 9.17
N ALA A 45 12.20 -12.18 10.11
CA ALA A 45 12.29 -12.48 11.55
C ALA A 45 11.10 -13.31 12.05
N ASP A 46 9.90 -13.08 11.50
CA ASP A 46 8.67 -13.71 11.99
C ASP A 46 7.67 -14.09 10.90
N ASP A 47 8.07 -13.98 9.64
CA ASP A 47 7.22 -14.26 8.47
C ASP A 47 6.00 -13.33 8.31
N THR A 48 5.90 -12.26 9.07
CA THR A 48 4.85 -11.25 8.91
C THR A 48 4.94 -10.61 7.54
N LEU A 49 3.81 -10.54 6.85
CA LEU A 49 3.70 -9.79 5.60
C LEU A 49 3.28 -8.37 5.88
N HIS A 50 3.99 -7.43 5.30
CA HIS A 50 3.68 -6.00 5.31
C HIS A 50 3.32 -5.57 3.90
N ALA A 51 2.25 -4.79 3.76
CA ALA A 51 1.79 -4.30 2.47
C ALA A 51 1.60 -2.80 2.48
N ILE A 52 2.11 -2.11 1.45
CA ILE A 52 1.74 -0.73 1.14
C ILE A 52 1.10 -0.73 -0.25
N TYR A 53 -0.04 -0.08 -0.37
CA TYR A 53 -0.80 -0.06 -1.60
C TYR A 53 -1.50 1.28 -1.84
N PRO A 54 -1.43 1.81 -3.08
CA PRO A 54 -2.30 2.89 -3.50
C PRO A 54 -3.72 2.38 -3.70
N ALA A 55 -4.67 3.12 -3.15
CA ALA A 55 -6.10 2.89 -3.36
C ALA A 55 -6.82 4.22 -3.54
N TYR A 56 -7.87 4.23 -4.37
CA TYR A 56 -8.68 5.41 -4.67
C TYR A 56 -10.12 5.22 -4.20
N PRO A 57 -10.85 6.29 -3.84
CA PRO A 57 -12.23 6.20 -3.39
C PRO A 57 -13.14 5.55 -4.44
N ASN A 58 -14.08 4.71 -4.00
CA ASN A 58 -15.09 4.12 -4.87
C ASN A 58 -15.84 5.21 -5.64
N GLY A 59 -16.09 4.98 -6.95
CA GLY A 59 -16.74 5.95 -7.83
C GLY A 59 -15.82 7.03 -8.39
N THR A 60 -14.53 7.00 -8.06
CA THR A 60 -13.49 7.87 -8.65
C THR A 60 -12.53 7.06 -9.53
N ASN A 61 -11.32 7.55 -9.76
CA ASN A 61 -10.29 6.89 -10.55
C ASN A 61 -8.93 6.95 -9.82
N CYS A 62 -7.94 6.31 -10.41
CA CYS A 62 -6.59 6.19 -9.82
C CYS A 62 -5.81 7.50 -9.65
N ASP A 63 -6.30 8.62 -10.21
CA ASP A 63 -5.71 9.94 -9.97
C ASP A 63 -5.93 10.43 -8.52
N TYR A 64 -6.86 9.81 -7.79
CA TYR A 64 -7.16 10.15 -6.40
C TYR A 64 -6.59 9.13 -5.38
N CYS A 65 -5.56 8.39 -5.78
CA CYS A 65 -4.94 7.41 -4.89
C CYS A 65 -4.29 8.06 -3.67
N LYS A 66 -4.55 7.43 -2.53
CA LYS A 66 -3.80 7.57 -1.29
C LYS A 66 -3.02 6.28 -1.03
N LEU A 67 -2.02 6.29 -0.17
CA LEU A 67 -1.32 5.09 0.25
C LEU A 67 -1.92 4.55 1.54
N PHE A 68 -2.17 3.25 1.56
CA PHE A 68 -2.64 2.53 2.73
C PHE A 68 -1.64 1.47 3.15
N TYR A 69 -1.81 0.98 4.37
CA TYR A 69 -0.95 -0.01 4.97
C TYR A 69 -1.77 -1.18 5.52
N ALA A 70 -1.23 -2.38 5.42
CA ALA A 70 -1.79 -3.57 6.03
C ALA A 70 -0.69 -4.51 6.49
N VAL A 71 -1.01 -5.34 7.48
CA VAL A 71 -0.12 -6.39 7.98
C VAL A 71 -0.85 -7.72 8.03
N LYS A 72 -0.11 -8.80 7.83
CA LYS A 72 -0.63 -10.16 7.99
C LYS A 72 0.38 -10.99 8.75
N GLU A 73 0.05 -11.33 9.99
CA GLU A 73 0.78 -12.32 10.76
C GLU A 73 0.52 -13.73 10.20
N THR A 74 1.45 -14.64 10.45
CA THR A 74 1.31 -16.03 10.00
C THR A 74 -0.01 -16.63 10.48
N SER A 75 -0.77 -17.21 9.56
CA SER A 75 -2.07 -17.84 9.80
C SER A 75 -3.20 -16.91 10.26
N GLN A 76 -3.00 -15.58 10.23
CA GLN A 76 -4.04 -14.61 10.49
C GLN A 76 -4.53 -13.96 9.18
N PRO A 77 -5.76 -13.43 9.15
CA PRO A 77 -6.20 -12.58 8.05
C PRO A 77 -5.40 -11.27 7.99
N TRP A 78 -5.46 -10.58 6.83
CA TRP A 78 -4.90 -9.25 6.72
C TRP A 78 -5.58 -8.28 7.71
N LYS A 79 -4.79 -7.62 8.53
CA LYS A 79 -5.22 -6.44 9.29
C LYS A 79 -5.01 -5.22 8.41
N VAL A 80 -6.09 -4.66 7.88
CA VAL A 80 -6.10 -3.44 7.09
C VAL A 80 -6.31 -2.25 8.04
N PHE A 81 -5.44 -1.26 7.97
CA PHE A 81 -5.60 -0.04 8.78
C PHE A 81 -6.62 0.90 8.12
N PRO A 82 -7.56 1.49 8.90
CA PRO A 82 -8.65 2.29 8.35
C PRO A 82 -8.19 3.61 7.73
N ASN A 83 -7.14 4.21 8.27
CA ASN A 83 -6.63 5.51 7.81
C ASN A 83 -5.51 5.34 6.79
N PRO A 84 -5.36 6.27 5.84
CA PRO A 84 -4.25 6.25 4.92
C PRO A 84 -2.92 6.47 5.64
N LEU A 85 -1.91 5.70 5.23
CA LEU A 85 -0.52 5.93 5.62
C LEU A 85 -0.03 7.30 5.12
N MET A 86 -0.49 7.69 3.93
CA MET A 86 -0.10 8.93 3.30
C MET A 86 -1.19 9.43 2.34
N GLU A 87 -1.46 10.71 2.40
CA GLU A 87 -2.34 11.41 1.47
C GLU A 87 -1.53 12.24 0.47
N GLN A 88 -2.19 12.74 -0.57
CA GLN A 88 -1.59 13.67 -1.52
C GLN A 88 -1.04 14.89 -0.78
N GLY A 89 0.02 15.46 -1.34
CA GLY A 89 0.58 16.71 -0.84
C GLY A 89 -0.41 17.88 -0.95
N LYS A 90 -0.06 19.01 -0.33
CA LYS A 90 -0.85 20.23 -0.39
C LYS A 90 -0.96 20.71 -1.84
N ASP A 91 -2.08 21.39 -2.15
CA ASP A 91 -2.30 22.00 -3.47
C ASP A 91 -1.09 22.83 -3.93
N GLY A 92 -0.60 22.57 -5.12
CA GLY A 92 0.62 23.17 -5.69
C GLY A 92 1.93 22.41 -5.40
N SER A 93 1.93 21.41 -4.51
CA SER A 93 3.11 20.56 -4.33
C SER A 93 3.32 19.61 -5.53
N TRP A 94 4.48 18.96 -5.59
CA TRP A 94 4.84 18.08 -6.71
C TRP A 94 4.05 16.76 -6.73
N ASP A 95 3.40 16.41 -5.64
CA ASP A 95 2.64 15.17 -5.40
C ASP A 95 1.17 15.44 -5.01
N ASP A 96 0.63 16.58 -5.41
CA ASP A 96 -0.69 17.07 -5.02
C ASP A 96 -1.87 16.41 -5.75
N PHE A 97 -1.61 15.45 -6.64
CA PHE A 97 -2.66 14.84 -7.45
C PHE A 97 -2.85 13.35 -7.21
N CYS A 98 -1.78 12.57 -7.28
CA CYS A 98 -1.85 11.12 -7.17
C CYS A 98 -0.61 10.57 -6.46
N LEU A 99 -0.81 9.67 -5.51
CA LEU A 99 0.24 8.81 -5.00
C LEU A 99 0.17 7.45 -5.69
N TYR A 100 1.34 6.89 -6.01
CA TYR A 100 1.40 5.72 -6.86
C TYR A 100 2.27 4.63 -6.24
N ARG A 101 2.88 3.79 -7.07
CA ARG A 101 3.69 2.65 -6.65
C ARG A 101 4.72 3.03 -5.59
N THR A 102 4.93 2.10 -4.67
CA THR A 102 5.84 2.26 -3.55
C THR A 102 6.91 1.19 -3.54
N ALA A 103 8.01 1.49 -2.89
CA ALA A 103 8.93 0.54 -2.28
C ALA A 103 9.09 0.95 -0.82
N PHE A 104 9.31 0.02 0.09
CA PHE A 104 9.49 0.35 1.49
C PHE A 104 10.46 -0.61 2.18
N LEU A 105 10.99 -0.17 3.29
CA LEU A 105 11.85 -0.93 4.19
C LEU A 105 11.40 -0.68 5.63
N LEU A 106 11.15 -1.74 6.36
CA LEU A 106 10.91 -1.69 7.80
C LEU A 106 12.18 -2.14 8.54
N ASP A 107 12.74 -1.23 9.32
CA ASP A 107 13.84 -1.49 10.23
C ASP A 107 13.25 -1.62 11.64
N ARG A 108 13.07 -2.86 12.10
CA ARG A 108 12.45 -3.13 13.40
C ARG A 108 13.34 -2.76 14.58
N GLU A 109 14.66 -2.90 14.44
CA GLU A 109 15.59 -2.55 15.51
C GLU A 109 15.62 -1.05 15.76
N ALA A 110 15.58 -0.26 14.68
CA ALA A 110 15.51 1.19 14.76
C ALA A 110 14.07 1.72 14.92
N ASP A 111 13.04 0.86 14.83
CA ASP A 111 11.61 1.24 14.80
C ASP A 111 11.30 2.28 13.70
N VAL A 112 11.85 2.08 12.49
CA VAL A 112 11.72 3.03 11.38
C VAL A 112 11.10 2.35 10.16
N LEU A 113 10.02 2.94 9.65
CA LEU A 113 9.47 2.62 8.32
C LEU A 113 9.95 3.67 7.32
N ARG A 114 10.64 3.23 6.25
CA ARG A 114 11.08 4.06 5.13
C ARG A 114 10.24 3.74 3.91
N VAL A 115 9.73 4.78 3.25
CA VAL A 115 8.85 4.64 2.08
C VAL A 115 9.33 5.51 0.94
N TRP A 116 9.52 4.92 -0.23
CA TRP A 116 9.69 5.59 -1.51
C TRP A 116 8.39 5.46 -2.29
N TYR A 117 7.94 6.54 -2.90
CA TYR A 117 6.66 6.55 -3.61
C TYR A 117 6.71 7.41 -4.88
N GLY A 118 5.93 7.03 -5.87
CA GLY A 118 5.66 7.87 -7.01
C GLY A 118 4.61 8.92 -6.65
N GLY A 119 4.85 10.18 -7.02
CA GLY A 119 3.88 11.27 -6.90
C GLY A 119 3.66 11.95 -8.23
N LYS A 120 2.45 12.44 -8.48
CA LYS A 120 2.04 13.15 -9.69
C LYS A 120 1.57 14.54 -9.35
N LYS A 121 2.05 15.52 -10.09
CA LYS A 121 1.62 16.91 -9.97
C LYS A 121 0.39 17.18 -10.83
N LYS A 122 -0.58 17.91 -10.28
CA LYS A 122 -1.84 18.22 -10.93
C LYS A 122 -1.70 19.19 -12.09
N SER A 123 -0.85 20.22 -11.93
CA SER A 123 -0.79 21.33 -12.89
C SER A 123 -0.19 20.97 -14.24
N ASP A 124 0.77 20.05 -14.29
CA ASP A 124 1.52 19.68 -15.51
C ASP A 124 1.61 18.17 -15.74
N ALA A 125 0.98 17.38 -14.86
CA ALA A 125 0.99 15.93 -14.89
C ALA A 125 2.40 15.30 -14.80
N SER A 126 3.41 16.05 -14.34
CA SER A 126 4.76 15.54 -14.11
C SER A 126 4.79 14.51 -12.99
N TRP A 127 5.70 13.55 -13.10
CA TRP A 127 5.95 12.51 -12.10
C TRP A 127 7.27 12.74 -11.40
N GLY A 128 7.30 12.44 -10.10
CA GLY A 128 8.51 12.41 -9.29
C GLY A 128 8.52 11.20 -8.36
N ILE A 129 9.67 10.97 -7.74
CA ILE A 129 9.83 9.96 -6.68
C ILE A 129 10.12 10.71 -5.39
N GLY A 130 9.29 10.47 -4.39
CA GLY A 130 9.45 10.97 -3.02
C GLY A 130 10.01 9.94 -2.08
N TYR A 131 10.54 10.42 -0.98
CA TYR A 131 10.99 9.63 0.16
C TYR A 131 10.43 10.22 1.43
N THR A 132 9.98 9.36 2.32
CA THR A 132 9.59 9.71 3.69
C THR A 132 9.96 8.60 4.65
N GLU A 133 10.15 8.93 5.91
CA GLU A 133 10.33 7.96 6.98
C GLU A 133 9.65 8.42 8.26
N GLY A 134 9.37 7.48 9.14
CA GLY A 134 8.79 7.75 10.44
C GLY A 134 8.93 6.58 11.39
N GLN A 135 8.69 6.84 12.66
CA GLN A 135 8.72 5.82 13.70
C GLN A 135 7.55 4.85 13.49
N TYR A 136 7.87 3.58 13.26
CA TYR A 136 6.88 2.56 12.87
C TYR A 136 5.77 2.38 13.91
N SER A 137 6.13 2.29 15.20
CA SER A 137 5.16 2.16 16.29
C SER A 137 4.19 3.34 16.38
N GLN A 138 4.65 4.57 16.13
CA GLN A 138 3.81 5.77 16.10
C GLN A 138 2.91 5.80 14.86
N ILE A 139 3.44 5.37 13.71
CA ILE A 139 2.67 5.23 12.48
C ILE A 139 1.50 4.27 12.70
N CYS A 140 1.75 3.05 13.19
CA CYS A 140 0.71 2.08 13.47
C CYS A 140 -0.36 2.62 14.42
N ALA A 141 0.04 3.28 15.51
CA ALA A 141 -0.88 3.89 16.47
C ALA A 141 -1.72 5.03 15.86
N ALA A 142 -1.17 5.77 14.87
CA ALA A 142 -1.90 6.82 14.17
C ALA A 142 -2.91 6.25 13.15
N LEU A 143 -2.56 5.15 12.49
CA LEU A 143 -3.41 4.51 11.48
C LEU A 143 -4.65 3.82 12.07
N GLU A 144 -4.63 3.49 13.36
CA GLU A 144 -5.74 2.83 14.09
C GLU A 144 -6.80 3.80 14.64
N ARG A 145 -6.54 5.09 14.68
CA ARG A 145 -7.45 6.12 15.23
C ARG A 145 -8.54 6.49 14.26
#